data_9e2883251f217fa44de5449b7a55e64c
#
_entry.id   9e2883251f217fa44de5449b7a55e64c
#
_cell.length_a   1.000
_cell.length_b   1.000
_cell.length_c   1.000
_cell.angle_alpha   90.00
_cell.angle_beta   90.00
_cell.angle_gamma   90.00
#
_symmetry.space_group_name_H-M   'P 1'
#
loop_
_entity.id
_entity.type
_entity.pdbx_description
1 polymer ?
#
loop_
_entity_poly.entity_id
_entity_poly.type
_entity_poly.pdbx_seq_one_letter_code
_entity_poly.pdbx_strand_id
1 'polypeptide(L)'
;MAKFRILVFYGSYRSDRMGIRLANFIVERLGRRGCDVELIDAKAVNLPMLDRMYKEYPRGEAPQVLEQVASKIRDADGFIFVVGEYNWGVQPGLKNLTDHFLEEWFWRPAAIASYSAGRLSGVRSATAWHGTLCEMGMVVVSSTISVGPIGQTLSVEGESIGANGEALEKAFPRFADDLMWWVEAAKVQHQRKPPPY
;
A
#
# COMPACT_ATOMS: atom_id res chain seq x y z
N MET A 1 -12.16 -14.12 -15.64
CA MET A 1 -12.20 -12.71 -15.15
C MET A 1 -10.82 -12.10 -15.34
N ALA A 2 -10.74 -10.83 -15.70
CA ALA A 2 -9.45 -10.15 -15.76
C ALA A 2 -8.81 -10.13 -14.36
N LYS A 3 -7.53 -10.45 -14.30
CA LYS A 3 -6.77 -10.46 -13.05
C LYS A 3 -6.55 -9.00 -12.60
N PHE A 4 -6.95 -8.62 -11.39
CA PHE A 4 -6.67 -7.28 -10.86
C PHE A 4 -5.19 -7.15 -10.50
N ARG A 5 -4.58 -6.02 -10.88
CA ARG A 5 -3.21 -5.67 -10.52
C ARG A 5 -3.19 -4.76 -9.29
N ILE A 6 -2.61 -5.26 -8.20
CA ILE A 6 -2.56 -4.57 -6.92
C ILE A 6 -1.11 -4.31 -6.53
N LEU A 7 -0.77 -3.07 -6.20
CA LEU A 7 0.52 -2.74 -5.62
C LEU A 7 0.43 -2.62 -4.11
N VAL A 8 1.37 -3.24 -3.41
CA VAL A 8 1.51 -3.16 -1.95
C VAL A 8 2.72 -2.30 -1.63
N PHE A 9 2.52 -1.14 -1.00
CA PHE A 9 3.57 -0.19 -0.66
C PHE A 9 4.05 -0.37 0.77
N TYR A 10 5.37 -0.46 0.96
CA TYR A 10 6.00 -0.58 2.26
C TYR A 10 7.22 0.34 2.37
N GLY A 11 7.34 1.11 3.46
CA GLY A 11 8.25 2.25 3.53
C GLY A 11 9.30 2.26 4.63
N SER A 12 9.57 1.13 5.33
CA SER A 12 10.58 1.14 6.39
C SER A 12 11.99 0.87 5.86
N TYR A 13 12.92 1.76 6.20
CA TYR A 13 14.36 1.61 5.91
C TYR A 13 15.16 0.94 7.03
N ARG A 14 14.52 0.61 8.18
CA ARG A 14 15.20 -0.03 9.31
C ARG A 14 15.82 -1.37 8.90
N SER A 15 16.91 -1.77 9.56
CA SER A 15 17.53 -3.09 9.34
C SER A 15 16.64 -4.23 9.85
N ASP A 16 15.96 -4.00 11.00
CA ASP A 16 15.07 -4.92 11.70
C ASP A 16 13.58 -4.68 11.40
N ARG A 17 13.26 -4.28 10.19
CA ARG A 17 11.93 -3.85 9.76
C ARG A 17 10.88 -4.96 9.79
N MET A 18 10.13 -5.05 10.85
CA MET A 18 9.14 -6.11 11.07
C MET A 18 7.90 -6.01 10.16
N GLY A 19 7.55 -4.80 9.67
CA GLY A 19 6.35 -4.62 8.82
C GLY A 19 6.44 -5.31 7.46
N ILE A 20 7.62 -5.73 7.02
CA ILE A 20 7.78 -6.55 5.82
C ILE A 20 7.01 -7.86 5.93
N ARG A 21 6.83 -8.40 7.13
CA ARG A 21 6.04 -9.60 7.40
C ARG A 21 4.57 -9.41 7.00
N LEU A 22 3.99 -8.25 7.34
CA LEU A 22 2.62 -7.90 6.94
C LEU A 22 2.52 -7.66 5.42
N ALA A 23 3.50 -7.01 4.82
CA ALA A 23 3.54 -6.82 3.38
C ALA A 23 3.58 -8.17 2.64
N ASN A 24 4.45 -9.10 3.06
CA ASN A 24 4.54 -10.45 2.49
C ASN A 24 3.25 -11.25 2.69
N PHE A 25 2.65 -11.20 3.90
CA PHE A 25 1.35 -11.81 4.18
C PHE A 25 0.28 -11.33 3.19
N ILE A 26 0.17 -10.01 2.98
CA ILE A 26 -0.83 -9.43 2.08
C ILE A 26 -0.59 -9.88 0.63
N VAL A 27 0.66 -9.79 0.15
CA VAL A 27 1.03 -10.20 -1.21
C VAL A 27 0.63 -11.66 -1.46
N GLU A 28 0.96 -12.53 -0.52
CA GLU A 28 0.70 -13.95 -0.65
C GLU A 28 -0.81 -14.26 -0.59
N ARG A 29 -1.55 -13.66 0.36
CA ARG A 29 -2.99 -13.90 0.51
C ARG A 29 -3.81 -13.36 -0.66
N LEU A 30 -3.45 -12.20 -1.22
CA LEU A 30 -4.07 -11.68 -2.44
C LEU A 30 -3.70 -12.49 -3.68
N GLY A 31 -2.45 -12.95 -3.78
CA GLY A 31 -2.01 -13.86 -4.84
C GLY A 31 -2.83 -15.14 -4.89
N ARG A 32 -3.10 -15.77 -3.74
CA ARG A 32 -3.99 -16.95 -3.61
C ARG A 32 -5.44 -16.65 -4.04
N ARG A 33 -5.89 -15.41 -3.95
CA ARG A 33 -7.20 -14.94 -4.43
C ARG A 33 -7.23 -14.62 -5.92
N GLY A 34 -6.13 -14.85 -6.64
CA GLY A 34 -6.04 -14.67 -8.08
C GLY A 34 -5.64 -13.26 -8.53
N CYS A 35 -5.25 -12.35 -7.63
CA CYS A 35 -4.72 -11.05 -8.00
C CYS A 35 -3.28 -11.13 -8.54
N ASP A 36 -2.91 -10.19 -9.42
CA ASP A 36 -1.53 -9.89 -9.76
C ASP A 36 -1.00 -8.87 -8.75
N VAL A 37 -0.11 -9.30 -7.86
CA VAL A 37 0.31 -8.49 -6.71
C VAL A 37 1.80 -8.25 -6.74
N GLU A 38 2.21 -6.99 -6.60
CA GLU A 38 3.61 -6.61 -6.53
C GLU A 38 3.89 -5.78 -5.27
N LEU A 39 4.97 -6.11 -4.56
CA LEU A 39 5.47 -5.32 -3.43
C LEU A 39 6.39 -4.21 -3.95
N ILE A 40 6.04 -2.97 -3.62
CA ILE A 40 6.89 -1.79 -3.82
C ILE A 40 7.51 -1.40 -2.48
N ASP A 41 8.72 -1.88 -2.26
CA ASP A 41 9.49 -1.64 -1.04
C ASP A 41 10.38 -0.42 -1.20
N ALA A 42 10.12 0.66 -0.45
CA ALA A 42 10.89 1.90 -0.54
C ALA A 42 12.40 1.70 -0.36
N LYS A 43 12.82 0.76 0.50
CA LYS A 43 14.23 0.45 0.71
C LYS A 43 14.87 -0.22 -0.52
N ALA A 44 14.14 -1.07 -1.22
CA ALA A 44 14.62 -1.72 -2.44
C ALA A 44 14.60 -0.77 -3.64
N VAL A 45 13.55 0.05 -3.76
CA VAL A 45 13.45 1.10 -4.80
C VAL A 45 14.52 2.17 -4.61
N ASN A 46 14.79 2.54 -3.36
CA ASN A 46 15.86 3.46 -2.94
C ASN A 46 15.85 4.81 -3.65
N LEU A 47 14.67 5.47 -3.70
CA LEU A 47 14.59 6.84 -4.21
C LEU A 47 15.39 7.82 -3.32
N PRO A 48 16.00 8.86 -3.91
CA PRO A 48 16.59 9.95 -3.12
C PRO A 48 15.51 10.63 -2.28
N MET A 49 15.91 11.48 -1.33
CA MET A 49 14.96 12.42 -0.73
C MET A 49 14.35 13.28 -1.82
N LEU A 50 13.05 13.52 -1.72
CA LEU A 50 12.29 14.28 -2.70
C LEU A 50 12.88 15.67 -2.89
N ASP A 51 13.33 15.96 -4.10
CA ASP A 51 13.73 17.28 -4.60
C ASP A 51 12.79 17.71 -5.73
N ARG A 52 12.53 16.80 -6.68
CA ARG A 52 11.64 17.01 -7.81
C ARG A 52 10.62 15.87 -7.91
N MET A 53 9.36 16.24 -8.06
CA MET A 53 8.29 15.26 -8.35
C MET A 53 8.41 14.73 -9.79
N TYR A 54 7.90 13.53 -10.03
CA TYR A 54 7.89 12.90 -11.36
C TYR A 54 7.27 13.80 -12.44
N LYS A 55 6.16 14.49 -12.13
CA LYS A 55 5.47 15.41 -13.05
C LYS A 55 6.29 16.65 -13.47
N GLU A 56 7.38 16.97 -12.76
CA GLU A 56 8.24 18.12 -13.05
C GLU A 56 9.35 17.80 -14.06
N TYR A 57 9.45 16.54 -14.48
CA TYR A 57 10.34 16.13 -15.56
C TYR A 57 9.60 16.15 -16.89
N PRO A 58 10.26 16.51 -18.01
CA PRO A 58 9.70 16.27 -19.32
C PRO A 58 9.40 14.78 -19.51
N ARG A 59 8.39 14.48 -20.31
CA ARG A 59 7.93 13.10 -20.50
C ARG A 59 9.06 12.19 -21.01
N GLY A 60 9.37 11.14 -20.26
CA GLY A 60 10.41 10.15 -20.56
C GLY A 60 11.83 10.58 -20.21
N GLU A 61 12.00 11.73 -19.53
CA GLU A 61 13.32 12.26 -19.12
C GLU A 61 13.57 12.16 -17.60
N ALA A 62 12.62 11.60 -16.85
CA ALA A 62 12.84 11.34 -15.44
C ALA A 62 13.89 10.23 -15.23
N PRO A 63 14.57 10.20 -14.08
CA PRO A 63 15.44 9.06 -13.72
C PRO A 63 14.72 7.72 -13.93
N GLN A 64 15.43 6.73 -14.47
CA GLN A 64 14.84 5.44 -14.85
C GLN A 64 14.02 4.78 -13.73
N VAL A 65 14.48 4.90 -12.49
CA VAL A 65 13.76 4.36 -11.33
C VAL A 65 12.40 5.04 -11.13
N LEU A 66 12.30 6.35 -11.36
CA LEU A 66 11.02 7.07 -11.29
C LEU A 66 10.09 6.65 -12.44
N GLU A 67 10.60 6.54 -13.68
CA GLU A 67 9.83 6.05 -14.83
C GLU A 67 9.26 4.66 -14.57
N GLN A 68 10.07 3.75 -14.02
CA GLN A 68 9.63 2.38 -13.69
C GLN A 68 8.54 2.36 -12.63
N VAL A 69 8.69 3.12 -11.54
CA VAL A 69 7.68 3.17 -10.47
C VAL A 69 6.40 3.85 -10.97
N ALA A 70 6.51 4.97 -11.70
CA ALA A 70 5.37 5.66 -12.29
C ALA A 70 4.57 4.75 -13.23
N SER A 71 5.26 3.97 -14.09
CA SER A 71 4.60 2.99 -14.95
C SER A 71 3.83 1.95 -14.14
N LYS A 72 4.44 1.38 -13.10
CA LYS A 72 3.77 0.40 -12.23
C LYS A 72 2.52 0.98 -11.57
N ILE A 73 2.59 2.21 -11.05
CA ILE A 73 1.46 2.89 -10.43
C ILE A 73 0.34 3.11 -11.45
N ARG A 74 0.65 3.60 -12.64
CA ARG A 74 -0.34 3.81 -13.71
C ARG A 74 -1.04 2.53 -14.16
N ASP A 75 -0.30 1.41 -14.19
CA ASP A 75 -0.82 0.11 -14.62
C ASP A 75 -1.61 -0.63 -13.55
N ALA A 76 -1.56 -0.18 -12.29
CA ALA A 76 -2.26 -0.82 -11.18
C ALA A 76 -3.75 -0.46 -11.16
N ASP A 77 -4.56 -1.40 -10.72
CA ASP A 77 -6.00 -1.22 -10.51
C ASP A 77 -6.32 -0.68 -9.10
N GLY A 78 -5.43 -0.90 -8.12
CA GLY A 78 -5.60 -0.44 -6.75
C GLY A 78 -4.34 -0.62 -5.89
N PHE A 79 -4.37 -0.07 -4.69
CA PHE A 79 -3.21 0.05 -3.82
C PHE A 79 -3.48 -0.43 -2.39
N ILE A 80 -2.45 -0.99 -1.74
CA ILE A 80 -2.45 -1.24 -0.30
C ILE A 80 -1.20 -0.59 0.30
N PHE A 81 -1.38 0.20 1.33
CA PHE A 81 -0.29 0.84 2.05
C PHE A 81 -0.05 0.17 3.40
N VAL A 82 1.13 -0.42 3.57
CA VAL A 82 1.57 -1.04 4.84
C VAL A 82 2.21 0.01 5.72
N VAL A 83 1.44 0.52 6.66
CA VAL A 83 1.72 1.72 7.45
C VAL A 83 2.22 1.36 8.85
N GLY A 84 3.50 1.59 9.11
CA GLY A 84 4.08 1.46 10.46
C GLY A 84 4.00 2.77 11.23
N GLU A 85 3.84 2.67 12.55
CA GLU A 85 3.75 3.87 13.38
C GLU A 85 5.15 4.33 13.84
N TYR A 86 5.55 5.51 13.39
CA TYR A 86 6.77 6.21 13.78
C TYR A 86 6.38 7.54 14.43
N ASN A 87 6.36 7.57 15.77
CA ASN A 87 6.01 8.78 16.54
C ASN A 87 4.69 9.44 16.06
N TRP A 88 3.60 8.65 16.03
CA TRP A 88 2.27 9.03 15.56
C TRP A 88 2.12 9.11 14.03
N GLY A 89 3.18 9.33 13.28
CA GLY A 89 3.18 9.40 11.80
C GLY A 89 3.54 8.10 11.12
N VAL A 90 3.62 8.14 9.81
CA VAL A 90 4.04 7.02 8.96
C VAL A 90 5.56 6.93 8.87
N GLN A 91 6.06 5.84 8.31
CA GLN A 91 7.49 5.70 8.02
C GLN A 91 7.94 6.78 7.03
N PRO A 92 9.07 7.49 7.30
CA PRO A 92 9.59 8.51 6.39
C PRO A 92 9.81 8.01 4.96
N GLY A 93 10.28 6.78 4.80
CA GLY A 93 10.49 6.20 3.47
C GLY A 93 9.18 5.94 2.71
N LEU A 94 8.05 5.67 3.39
CA LEU A 94 6.75 5.58 2.73
C LEU A 94 6.33 6.94 2.20
N LYS A 95 6.43 7.98 3.04
CA LYS A 95 6.10 9.35 2.65
C LYS A 95 6.98 9.81 1.48
N ASN A 96 8.30 9.61 1.58
CA ASN A 96 9.22 9.96 0.51
C ASN A 96 8.89 9.24 -0.81
N LEU A 97 8.64 7.93 -0.77
CA LEU A 97 8.30 7.15 -1.97
C LEU A 97 7.04 7.66 -2.64
N THR A 98 5.99 7.94 -1.87
CA THR A 98 4.69 8.34 -2.42
C THR A 98 4.68 9.76 -2.95
N ASP A 99 5.39 10.68 -2.33
CA ASP A 99 5.40 12.11 -2.69
C ASP A 99 6.15 12.41 -4.00
N HIS A 100 6.93 11.46 -4.51
CA HIS A 100 7.52 11.60 -5.84
C HIS A 100 6.47 11.56 -6.96
N PHE A 101 5.26 11.07 -6.69
CA PHE A 101 4.19 10.88 -7.68
C PHE A 101 2.92 11.62 -7.24
N LEU A 102 2.08 12.01 -8.19
CA LEU A 102 0.79 12.67 -7.89
C LEU A 102 -0.32 12.17 -8.83
N GLU A 103 -0.27 12.53 -10.10
CA GLU A 103 -1.32 12.20 -11.08
C GLU A 103 -1.45 10.69 -11.27
N GLU A 104 -0.38 9.94 -11.05
CA GLU A 104 -0.34 8.49 -11.12
C GLU A 104 -1.27 7.81 -10.12
N TRP A 105 -1.63 8.48 -9.00
CA TRP A 105 -2.52 7.95 -7.97
C TRP A 105 -4.00 8.16 -8.24
N PHE A 106 -4.34 9.15 -9.04
CA PHE A 106 -5.70 9.68 -9.12
C PHE A 106 -6.75 8.62 -9.44
N TRP A 107 -7.89 8.74 -8.74
CA TRP A 107 -9.12 7.98 -9.00
C TRP A 107 -9.01 6.47 -8.80
N ARG A 108 -8.03 6.00 -8.05
CA ARG A 108 -7.88 4.58 -7.74
C ARG A 108 -8.16 4.28 -6.27
N PRO A 109 -8.72 3.10 -5.98
CA PRO A 109 -8.95 2.65 -4.61
C PRO A 109 -7.64 2.36 -3.88
N ALA A 110 -7.62 2.74 -2.60
CA ALA A 110 -6.51 2.48 -1.70
C ALA A 110 -7.00 1.90 -0.38
N ALA A 111 -6.32 0.89 0.13
CA ALA A 111 -6.56 0.31 1.45
C ALA A 111 -5.36 0.51 2.39
N ILE A 112 -5.63 0.58 3.69
CA ILE A 112 -4.60 0.78 4.72
C ILE A 112 -4.48 -0.48 5.57
N ALA A 113 -3.25 -1.01 5.66
CA ALA A 113 -2.86 -2.07 6.57
C ALA A 113 -1.82 -1.51 7.55
N SER A 114 -2.20 -1.30 8.81
CA SER A 114 -1.29 -0.73 9.78
C SER A 114 -0.63 -1.77 10.69
N TYR A 115 0.53 -1.41 11.23
CA TYR A 115 1.22 -2.27 12.20
C TYR A 115 2.04 -1.49 13.21
N SER A 116 2.31 -2.13 14.35
CA SER A 116 3.35 -1.70 15.28
C SER A 116 3.95 -2.88 16.05
N ALA A 117 5.09 -2.65 16.69
CA ALA A 117 5.66 -3.61 17.63
C ALA A 117 4.84 -3.70 18.93
N GLY A 118 4.06 -2.67 19.25
CA GLY A 118 3.22 -2.59 20.42
C GLY A 118 1.75 -2.89 20.15
N ARG A 119 0.94 -2.81 21.23
CA ARG A 119 -0.49 -3.17 21.21
C ARG A 119 -1.41 -2.23 20.40
N LEU A 120 -0.96 -1.01 20.09
CA LEU A 120 -1.78 -0.03 19.35
C LEU A 120 -1.83 -0.27 17.85
N SER A 121 -1.09 -1.27 17.34
CA SER A 121 -1.22 -1.77 15.97
C SER A 121 -1.06 -0.72 14.87
N GLY A 122 -0.50 0.46 15.18
CA GLY A 122 -0.27 1.52 14.21
C GLY A 122 -1.52 2.32 13.81
N VAL A 123 -2.61 2.25 14.57
CA VAL A 123 -3.88 2.91 14.20
C VAL A 123 -3.78 4.43 14.11
N ARG A 124 -2.88 5.07 14.87
CA ARG A 124 -2.69 6.52 14.83
C ARG A 124 -2.05 6.98 13.52
N SER A 125 -1.05 6.25 13.05
CA SER A 125 -0.43 6.51 11.76
C SER A 125 -1.38 6.17 10.60
N ALA A 126 -2.22 5.13 10.73
CA ALA A 126 -3.26 4.82 9.74
C ALA A 126 -4.25 5.98 9.59
N THR A 127 -4.72 6.55 10.71
CA THR A 127 -5.63 7.71 10.70
C THR A 127 -4.99 8.92 10.03
N ALA A 128 -3.73 9.22 10.34
CA ALA A 128 -3.00 10.31 9.70
C ALA A 128 -2.80 10.06 8.20
N TRP A 129 -2.53 8.81 7.82
CA TRP A 129 -2.31 8.43 6.42
C TRP A 129 -3.55 8.49 5.55
N HIS A 130 -4.73 8.26 6.12
CA HIS A 130 -6.00 8.37 5.41
C HIS A 130 -6.17 9.74 4.74
N GLY A 131 -5.95 10.82 5.47
CA GLY A 131 -6.03 12.18 4.91
C GLY A 131 -5.01 12.42 3.79
N THR A 132 -3.79 11.89 3.92
CA THR A 132 -2.76 11.96 2.88
C THR A 132 -3.22 11.28 1.59
N LEU A 133 -3.78 10.07 1.68
CA LEU A 133 -4.25 9.35 0.49
C LEU A 133 -5.43 10.07 -0.19
N CYS A 134 -6.34 10.66 0.59
CA CYS A 134 -7.43 11.47 0.03
C CYS A 134 -6.90 12.70 -0.70
N GLU A 135 -5.90 13.41 -0.14
CA GLU A 135 -5.24 14.55 -0.79
C GLU A 135 -4.54 14.14 -2.09
N MET A 136 -3.98 12.93 -2.13
CA MET A 136 -3.37 12.34 -3.33
C MET A 136 -4.40 11.86 -4.37
N GLY A 137 -5.69 12.17 -4.21
CA GLY A 137 -6.75 11.87 -5.17
C GLY A 137 -7.21 10.40 -5.20
N MET A 138 -6.87 9.61 -4.19
CA MET A 138 -7.31 8.22 -4.07
C MET A 138 -8.66 8.09 -3.34
N VAL A 139 -9.38 7.00 -3.61
CA VAL A 139 -10.57 6.60 -2.84
C VAL A 139 -10.13 5.61 -1.77
N VAL A 140 -10.09 6.04 -0.51
CA VAL A 140 -9.70 5.16 0.60
C VAL A 140 -10.88 4.31 1.02
N VAL A 141 -10.72 2.98 0.93
CA VAL A 141 -11.78 2.03 1.32
C VAL A 141 -11.94 1.96 2.84
N SER A 142 -13.13 1.66 3.31
CA SER A 142 -13.47 1.74 4.73
C SER A 142 -12.87 0.62 5.58
N SER A 143 -12.66 -0.57 5.02
CA SER A 143 -12.07 -1.69 5.75
C SER A 143 -10.56 -1.51 5.90
N THR A 144 -10.07 -1.61 7.14
CA THR A 144 -8.64 -1.59 7.47
C THR A 144 -8.27 -2.85 8.23
N ILE A 145 -7.02 -3.27 8.15
CA ILE A 145 -6.43 -4.23 9.09
C ILE A 145 -5.35 -3.54 9.92
N SER A 146 -5.29 -3.89 11.21
CA SER A 146 -4.32 -3.30 12.14
C SER A 146 -3.68 -4.42 12.96
N VAL A 147 -2.35 -4.56 12.84
CA VAL A 147 -1.58 -5.70 13.35
C VAL A 147 -0.62 -5.26 14.45
N GLY A 148 -0.81 -5.80 15.63
CA GLY A 148 0.09 -5.54 16.75
C GLY A 148 -0.23 -6.40 17.99
N PRO A 149 0.79 -6.86 18.70
CA PRO A 149 2.23 -6.80 18.39
C PRO A 149 2.57 -7.67 17.16
N ILE A 150 3.18 -7.08 16.16
CA ILE A 150 3.41 -7.77 14.87
C ILE A 150 4.27 -9.03 15.00
N GLY A 151 5.25 -9.03 15.89
CA GLY A 151 6.12 -10.20 16.14
C GLY A 151 5.42 -11.36 16.82
N GLN A 152 4.22 -11.16 17.41
CA GLN A 152 3.36 -12.21 17.99
C GLN A 152 2.20 -12.60 17.05
N THR A 153 2.11 -11.96 15.90
CA THR A 153 1.05 -12.17 14.91
C THR A 153 1.56 -12.84 13.64
N LEU A 154 2.76 -12.45 13.19
CA LEU A 154 3.37 -12.95 11.97
C LEU A 154 4.81 -13.43 12.20
N SER A 155 5.17 -14.57 11.61
CA SER A 155 6.54 -15.07 11.54
C SER A 155 7.44 -14.16 10.69
N VAL A 156 8.73 -14.46 10.61
CA VAL A 156 9.68 -13.72 9.76
C VAL A 156 9.32 -13.86 8.28
N GLU A 157 8.77 -15.00 7.90
CA GLU A 157 8.34 -15.32 6.54
C GLU A 157 6.98 -14.68 6.19
N GLY A 158 6.24 -14.13 7.18
CA GLY A 158 4.91 -13.55 6.99
C GLY A 158 3.76 -14.54 7.21
N GLU A 159 4.03 -15.71 7.79
CA GLU A 159 2.99 -16.67 8.15
C GLU A 159 2.31 -16.30 9.47
N SER A 160 1.02 -16.54 9.54
CA SER A 160 0.21 -16.28 10.73
C SER A 160 0.59 -17.18 11.90
N ILE A 161 0.81 -16.59 13.09
CA ILE A 161 1.19 -17.32 14.29
C ILE A 161 0.29 -16.99 15.48
N GLY A 162 -0.05 -18.01 16.26
CA GLY A 162 -0.85 -17.87 17.47
C GLY A 162 -2.23 -17.27 17.26
N ALA A 163 -2.92 -16.95 18.34
CA ALA A 163 -4.29 -16.43 18.30
C ALA A 163 -4.43 -15.10 17.54
N ASN A 164 -3.40 -14.24 17.60
CA ASN A 164 -3.40 -12.97 16.85
C ASN A 164 -3.32 -13.22 15.35
N GLY A 165 -2.52 -14.19 14.91
CA GLY A 165 -2.44 -14.60 13.51
C GLY A 165 -3.75 -15.19 13.00
N GLU A 166 -4.40 -16.04 13.80
CA GLU A 166 -5.72 -16.58 13.47
C GLU A 166 -6.78 -15.46 13.34
N ALA A 167 -6.74 -14.46 14.21
CA ALA A 167 -7.63 -13.31 14.13
C ALA A 167 -7.39 -12.48 12.85
N LEU A 168 -6.12 -12.30 12.46
CA LEU A 168 -5.76 -11.64 11.20
C LEU A 168 -6.29 -12.41 9.99
N GLU A 169 -6.13 -13.74 9.95
CA GLU A 169 -6.67 -14.58 8.87
C GLU A 169 -8.20 -14.47 8.74
N LYS A 170 -8.91 -14.39 9.86
CA LYS A 170 -10.37 -14.20 9.87
C LYS A 170 -10.78 -12.80 9.39
N ALA A 171 -10.00 -11.78 9.67
CA ALA A 171 -10.29 -10.39 9.28
C ALA A 171 -9.91 -10.09 7.81
N PHE A 172 -8.90 -10.76 7.28
CA PHE A 172 -8.34 -10.48 5.95
C PHE A 172 -9.34 -10.59 4.79
N PRO A 173 -10.24 -11.60 4.72
CA PRO A 173 -11.21 -11.69 3.63
C PRO A 173 -12.07 -10.44 3.49
N ARG A 174 -12.63 -9.91 4.59
CA ARG A 174 -13.42 -8.68 4.57
C ARG A 174 -12.62 -7.48 4.05
N PHE A 175 -11.39 -7.33 4.49
CA PHE A 175 -10.48 -6.28 4.01
C PHE A 175 -10.21 -6.38 2.50
N ALA A 176 -9.91 -7.60 2.03
CA ALA A 176 -9.64 -7.85 0.63
C ALA A 176 -10.90 -7.65 -0.24
N ASP A 177 -12.07 -8.15 0.20
CA ASP A 177 -13.32 -8.04 -0.53
C ASP A 177 -13.77 -6.59 -0.69
N ASP A 178 -13.63 -5.75 0.35
CA ASP A 178 -13.95 -4.32 0.28
C ASP A 178 -13.05 -3.61 -0.76
N LEU A 179 -11.73 -3.85 -0.72
CA LEU A 179 -10.84 -3.28 -1.72
C LEU A 179 -11.19 -3.77 -3.14
N MET A 180 -11.41 -5.08 -3.33
CA MET A 180 -11.69 -5.64 -4.65
C MET A 180 -13.00 -5.13 -5.24
N TRP A 181 -14.03 -4.91 -4.42
CA TRP A 181 -15.28 -4.32 -4.86
C TRP A 181 -15.08 -2.92 -5.45
N TRP A 182 -14.31 -2.07 -4.75
CA TRP A 182 -13.99 -0.73 -5.22
C TRP A 182 -13.06 -0.73 -6.43
N VAL A 183 -12.10 -1.66 -6.49
CA VAL A 183 -11.21 -1.83 -7.66
C VAL A 183 -12.03 -2.19 -8.90
N GLU A 184 -12.99 -3.11 -8.80
CA GLU A 184 -13.87 -3.47 -9.89
C GLU A 184 -14.74 -2.27 -10.31
N ALA A 185 -15.35 -1.58 -9.35
CA ALA A 185 -16.19 -0.41 -9.61
C ALA A 185 -15.42 0.71 -10.33
N ALA A 186 -14.21 1.05 -9.86
CA ALA A 186 -13.35 2.04 -10.49
C ALA A 186 -12.95 1.62 -11.91
N LYS A 187 -12.51 0.37 -12.09
CA LYS A 187 -12.11 -0.17 -13.39
C LYS A 187 -13.24 -0.13 -14.41
N VAL A 188 -14.45 -0.54 -14.02
CA VAL A 188 -15.65 -0.46 -14.87
C VAL A 188 -15.97 0.99 -15.21
N GLN A 189 -15.88 1.90 -14.26
CA GLN A 189 -16.17 3.32 -14.50
C GLN A 189 -15.14 3.97 -15.44
N HIS A 190 -13.84 3.67 -15.27
CA HIS A 190 -12.79 4.16 -16.18
C HIS A 190 -12.99 3.72 -17.63
N GLN A 191 -13.55 2.51 -17.86
CA GLN A 191 -13.89 2.03 -19.21
C GLN A 191 -15.06 2.81 -19.85
N ARG A 192 -15.98 3.34 -19.01
CA ARG A 192 -17.15 4.06 -19.47
C ARG A 192 -16.90 5.55 -19.69
N LYS A 193 -16.10 6.13 -18.85
CA LYS A 193 -15.81 7.55 -18.83
C LYS A 193 -14.44 7.81 -18.19
N PRO A 194 -13.58 8.64 -18.81
CA PRO A 194 -12.32 9.04 -18.20
C PRO A 194 -12.58 9.77 -16.87
N PRO A 195 -11.63 9.70 -15.91
CA PRO A 195 -11.68 10.51 -14.70
C PRO A 195 -11.86 12.00 -15.00
N PRO A 196 -12.44 12.79 -14.06
CA PRO A 196 -12.68 14.22 -14.28
C PRO A 196 -11.42 15.07 -14.45
N TYR A 197 -10.26 14.61 -13.92
CA TYR A 197 -8.93 15.25 -14.05
C TYR A 197 -7.84 14.20 -13.95
#